data_ea1de1a7c5df080fb765551d7cef3acc
#
_entry.id   ea1de1a7c5df080fb765551d7cef3acc
#
_cell.length_a   1.000
_cell.length_b   1.000
_cell.length_c   1.000
_cell.angle_alpha   90.00
_cell.angle_beta   90.00
_cell.angle_gamma   90.00
#
_symmetry.space_group_name_H-M   'P 1'
#
loop_
_entity.id
_entity.type
_entity.pdbx_description
1 polymer ?
#
loop_
_entity_poly.entity_id
_entity_poly.type
_entity_poly.pdbx_seq_one_letter_code
_entity_poly.pdbx_strand_id
1 'polypeptide(L)'
;MADLKMEMDMDFIAGLSEDQKVAFLKAFSRLAAADGRLDPEEIEFIKEVALTFGVSERRVEEILKIDNDEEIIEAVKAINNRRAALELIKEMCVLAHADDELSDEETVLIGKVGLAMGVDLEKIEQISNWVIDRLIWLEEAKIIFEEV
;
A
#
# COMPACT_ATOMS: atom_id res chain seq x y z
N MET A 1 4.26 -1.57 12.46
CA MET A 1 4.73 -0.72 11.33
C MET A 1 6.08 -1.14 10.77
N ALA A 2 7.02 -1.58 11.61
CA ALA A 2 8.29 -2.11 11.12
C ALA A 2 8.12 -3.28 10.16
N ASP A 3 7.13 -4.12 10.41
CA ASP A 3 6.85 -5.28 9.57
C ASP A 3 6.37 -4.89 8.16
N LEU A 4 5.61 -3.81 8.06
CA LEU A 4 5.14 -3.32 6.75
C LEU A 4 6.32 -2.88 5.88
N LYS A 5 7.29 -2.20 6.47
CA LYS A 5 8.48 -1.75 5.77
C LYS A 5 9.27 -2.93 5.21
N MET A 6 9.34 -4.02 5.94
CA MET A 6 10.07 -5.23 5.55
C MET A 6 9.38 -5.99 4.42
N GLU A 7 8.07 -5.76 4.23
CA GLU A 7 7.29 -6.44 3.19
C GLU A 7 7.42 -5.81 1.81
N MET A 8 7.91 -4.57 1.73
CA MET A 8 8.01 -3.87 0.45
C MET A 8 9.20 -4.35 -0.36
N ASP A 9 8.95 -4.65 -1.63
CA ASP A 9 10.01 -5.06 -2.58
C ASP A 9 10.72 -3.81 -3.09
N MET A 10 11.81 -3.45 -2.41
CA MET A 10 12.59 -2.27 -2.72
C MET A 10 13.25 -2.34 -4.10
N ASP A 11 13.74 -3.52 -4.48
CA ASP A 11 14.41 -3.71 -5.77
C ASP A 11 13.45 -3.46 -6.92
N PHE A 12 12.23 -3.93 -6.78
CA PHE A 12 11.23 -3.77 -7.80
C PHE A 12 10.78 -2.32 -7.94
N ILE A 13 10.47 -1.69 -6.80
CA ILE A 13 9.99 -0.31 -6.79
C ILE A 13 11.07 0.65 -7.27
N ALA A 14 12.33 0.38 -6.95
CA ALA A 14 13.45 1.20 -7.42
C ALA A 14 13.53 1.30 -8.95
N GLY A 15 13.01 0.30 -9.67
CA GLY A 15 12.99 0.30 -11.13
C GLY A 15 11.86 1.11 -11.76
N LEU A 16 10.93 1.63 -10.98
CA LEU A 16 9.82 2.43 -11.49
C LEU A 16 10.26 3.87 -11.78
N SER A 17 9.53 4.56 -12.65
CA SER A 17 9.73 5.99 -12.85
C SER A 17 9.33 6.76 -11.59
N GLU A 18 9.77 8.01 -11.47
CA GLU A 18 9.39 8.82 -10.32
C GLU A 18 7.87 9.02 -10.26
N ASP A 19 7.23 9.25 -11.40
CA ASP A 19 5.76 9.40 -11.44
C ASP A 19 5.05 8.14 -10.96
N GLN A 20 5.56 6.96 -11.34
CA GLN A 20 4.99 5.69 -10.89
C GLN A 20 5.20 5.48 -9.40
N LYS A 21 6.37 5.84 -8.89
CA LYS A 21 6.66 5.76 -7.45
C LYS A 21 5.74 6.67 -6.65
N VAL A 22 5.54 7.89 -7.14
CA VAL A 22 4.65 8.86 -6.50
C VAL A 22 3.21 8.34 -6.49
N ALA A 23 2.74 7.81 -7.62
CA ALA A 23 1.38 7.24 -7.70
C ALA A 23 1.19 6.07 -6.73
N PHE A 24 2.18 5.18 -6.66
CA PHE A 24 2.19 4.05 -5.74
C PHE A 24 2.06 4.52 -4.29
N LEU A 25 2.90 5.48 -3.91
CA LEU A 25 2.91 5.99 -2.53
C LEU A 25 1.67 6.83 -2.20
N LYS A 26 1.10 7.52 -3.17
CA LYS A 26 -0.17 8.24 -2.98
C LYS A 26 -1.31 7.28 -2.63
N ALA A 27 -1.41 6.18 -3.36
CA ALA A 27 -2.45 5.18 -3.11
C ALA A 27 -2.27 4.57 -1.72
N PHE A 28 -1.04 4.23 -1.37
CA PHE A 28 -0.72 3.69 -0.05
C PHE A 28 -1.07 4.70 1.05
N SER A 29 -0.69 5.95 0.87
CA SER A 29 -0.95 7.03 1.85
C SER A 29 -2.45 7.28 2.02
N ARG A 30 -3.21 7.23 0.92
CA ARG A 30 -4.66 7.42 0.99
C ARG A 30 -5.31 6.33 1.84
N LEU A 31 -4.86 5.10 1.68
CA LEU A 31 -5.37 3.99 2.49
C LEU A 31 -4.98 4.16 3.95
N ALA A 32 -3.75 4.55 4.22
CA ALA A 32 -3.28 4.78 5.59
C ALA A 32 -4.05 5.89 6.29
N ALA A 33 -4.49 6.89 5.53
CA ALA A 33 -5.27 8.03 6.03
C ALA A 33 -6.78 7.79 5.93
N ALA A 34 -7.24 6.62 6.40
CA ALA A 34 -8.64 6.23 6.29
C ALA A 34 -9.60 7.25 6.95
N ASP A 35 -9.13 7.95 7.97
CA ASP A 35 -9.90 9.00 8.66
C ASP A 35 -9.69 10.40 8.06
N GLY A 36 -9.02 10.47 6.92
CA GLY A 36 -8.79 11.74 6.20
C GLY A 36 -7.46 12.41 6.49
N ARG A 37 -6.64 11.85 7.37
CA ARG A 37 -5.31 12.38 7.66
C ARG A 37 -4.36 11.30 8.16
N LEU A 38 -3.06 11.59 8.00
CA LEU A 38 -1.99 10.72 8.46
C LEU A 38 -1.57 11.13 9.86
N ASP A 39 -1.29 10.16 10.74
CA ASP A 39 -0.68 10.45 12.03
C ASP A 39 0.83 10.68 11.87
N PRO A 40 1.51 11.24 12.90
CA PRO A 40 2.95 11.55 12.79
C PRO A 40 3.83 10.34 12.44
N GLU A 41 3.52 9.15 12.95
CA GLU A 41 4.29 7.94 12.66
C GLU A 41 4.12 7.53 11.21
N GLU A 42 2.91 7.63 10.69
CA GLU A 42 2.62 7.32 9.29
C GLU A 42 3.34 8.30 8.36
N ILE A 43 3.36 9.58 8.71
CA ILE A 43 4.06 10.61 7.95
C ILE A 43 5.55 10.27 7.87
N GLU A 44 6.17 9.96 9.00
CA GLU A 44 7.60 9.62 9.03
C GLU A 44 7.92 8.37 8.23
N PHE A 45 7.06 7.35 8.33
CA PHE A 45 7.22 6.12 7.56
C PHE A 45 7.18 6.40 6.06
N ILE A 46 6.18 7.16 5.61
CA ILE A 46 6.01 7.46 4.19
C ILE A 46 7.17 8.31 3.66
N LYS A 47 7.63 9.28 4.44
CA LYS A 47 8.79 10.10 4.08
C LYS A 47 10.03 9.23 3.91
N GLU A 48 10.28 8.34 4.86
CA GLU A 48 11.43 7.45 4.82
C GLU A 48 11.39 6.54 3.59
N VAL A 49 10.23 5.95 3.31
CA VAL A 49 10.05 5.08 2.16
C VAL A 49 10.26 5.85 0.85
N ALA A 50 9.67 7.05 0.76
CA ALA A 50 9.80 7.88 -0.45
C ALA A 50 11.26 8.24 -0.73
N LEU A 51 11.99 8.66 0.30
CA LEU A 51 13.41 9.00 0.14
C LEU A 51 14.24 7.77 -0.22
N THR A 52 13.95 6.64 0.39
CA THR A 52 14.62 5.38 0.10
C THR A 52 14.42 4.96 -1.37
N PHE A 53 13.24 5.22 -1.92
CA PHE A 53 12.94 4.92 -3.33
C PHE A 53 13.48 5.97 -4.29
N GLY A 54 14.11 7.02 -3.79
CA GLY A 54 14.69 8.06 -4.64
C GLY A 54 13.70 9.11 -5.12
N VAL A 55 12.58 9.26 -4.43
CA VAL A 55 11.62 10.32 -4.74
C VAL A 55 12.19 11.64 -4.23
N SER A 56 12.16 12.69 -5.06
CA SER A 56 12.67 13.99 -4.67
C SER A 56 11.85 14.60 -3.52
N GLU A 57 12.51 15.36 -2.66
CA GLU A 57 11.85 16.00 -1.51
C GLU A 57 10.63 16.84 -1.91
N ARG A 58 10.74 17.52 -3.04
CA ARG A 58 9.64 18.33 -3.57
C ARG A 58 8.38 17.52 -3.78
N ARG A 59 8.52 16.27 -4.23
CA ARG A 59 7.38 15.40 -4.52
C ARG A 59 6.86 14.66 -3.31
N VAL A 60 7.63 14.60 -2.22
CA VAL A 60 7.16 13.99 -0.98
C VAL A 60 5.94 14.73 -0.43
N GLU A 61 5.92 16.05 -0.53
CA GLU A 61 4.75 16.84 -0.10
C GLU A 61 3.50 16.47 -0.89
N GLU A 62 3.66 16.16 -2.18
CA GLU A 62 2.58 15.70 -3.05
C GLU A 62 1.99 14.38 -2.53
N ILE A 63 2.86 13.47 -2.08
CA ILE A 63 2.44 12.18 -1.54
C ILE A 63 1.69 12.36 -0.21
N LEU A 64 2.15 13.25 0.63
CA LEU A 64 1.56 13.48 1.96
C LEU A 64 0.25 14.27 1.91
N LYS A 65 -0.02 14.93 0.80
CA LYS A 65 -1.30 15.59 0.58
C LYS A 65 -2.33 14.52 0.25
N ILE A 66 -3.33 14.39 1.10
CA ILE A 66 -4.33 13.34 0.91
C ILE A 66 -5.34 13.77 -0.15
N ASP A 67 -5.28 13.11 -1.30
CA ASP A 67 -6.20 13.34 -2.41
C ASP A 67 -7.48 12.54 -2.19
N ASN A 68 -8.56 12.90 -2.90
CA ASN A 68 -9.77 12.10 -2.88
C ASN A 68 -9.57 10.82 -3.70
N ASP A 69 -10.50 9.87 -3.57
CA ASP A 69 -10.39 8.57 -4.23
C ASP A 69 -10.27 8.69 -5.74
N GLU A 70 -11.01 9.62 -6.34
CA GLU A 70 -10.99 9.81 -7.79
C GLU A 70 -9.64 10.27 -8.30
N GLU A 71 -8.98 11.16 -7.56
CA GLU A 71 -7.63 11.62 -7.90
C GLU A 71 -6.61 10.49 -7.79
N ILE A 72 -6.77 9.64 -6.77
CA ILE A 72 -5.90 8.47 -6.58
C ILE A 72 -6.10 7.48 -7.74
N ILE A 73 -7.34 7.20 -8.09
CA ILE A 73 -7.67 6.29 -9.19
C ILE A 73 -7.04 6.79 -10.50
N GLU A 74 -7.11 8.10 -10.75
CA GLU A 74 -6.51 8.67 -11.93
C GLU A 74 -4.98 8.57 -11.89
N ALA A 75 -4.38 8.84 -10.72
CA ALA A 75 -2.93 8.80 -10.56
C ALA A 75 -2.36 7.40 -10.79
N VAL A 76 -3.02 6.35 -10.29
CA VAL A 76 -2.49 4.98 -10.41
C VAL A 76 -2.53 4.44 -11.84
N LYS A 77 -3.26 5.09 -12.75
CA LYS A 77 -3.23 4.73 -14.16
C LYS A 77 -1.84 4.88 -14.78
N ALA A 78 -0.97 5.69 -14.16
CA ALA A 78 0.43 5.81 -14.58
C ALA A 78 1.22 4.52 -14.31
N ILE A 79 0.71 3.67 -13.42
CA ILE A 79 1.34 2.39 -13.10
C ILE A 79 0.90 1.38 -14.19
N ASN A 80 1.65 1.35 -15.27
CA ASN A 80 1.34 0.51 -16.42
C ASN A 80 2.19 -0.77 -16.46
N ASN A 81 2.71 -1.16 -15.31
CA ASN A 81 3.52 -2.35 -15.12
C ASN A 81 2.72 -3.33 -14.27
N ARG A 82 2.46 -4.52 -14.82
CA ARG A 82 1.64 -5.55 -14.16
C ARG A 82 2.18 -5.92 -12.79
N ARG A 83 3.49 -6.14 -12.66
CA ARG A 83 4.10 -6.52 -11.38
C ARG A 83 3.93 -5.40 -10.35
N ALA A 84 4.12 -4.15 -10.75
CA ALA A 84 3.95 -3.00 -9.86
C ALA A 84 2.51 -2.90 -9.36
N ALA A 85 1.55 -3.13 -10.25
CA ALA A 85 0.14 -3.11 -9.88
C ALA A 85 -0.18 -4.18 -8.83
N LEU A 86 0.32 -5.39 -9.04
CA LEU A 86 0.10 -6.50 -8.09
C LEU A 86 0.78 -6.23 -6.75
N GLU A 87 1.99 -5.66 -6.77
CA GLU A 87 2.70 -5.30 -5.54
C GLU A 87 1.97 -4.21 -4.76
N LEU A 88 1.41 -3.20 -5.46
CA LEU A 88 0.63 -2.16 -4.79
C LEU A 88 -0.60 -2.75 -4.10
N ILE A 89 -1.33 -3.63 -4.79
CA ILE A 89 -2.50 -4.29 -4.20
C ILE A 89 -2.08 -5.09 -2.96
N LYS A 90 -0.96 -5.81 -3.05
CA LYS A 90 -0.43 -6.56 -1.90
C LYS A 90 -0.17 -5.63 -0.71
N GLU A 91 0.54 -4.52 -0.94
CA GLU A 91 0.88 -3.59 0.14
C GLU A 91 -0.36 -2.94 0.75
N MET A 92 -1.34 -2.59 -0.08
CA MET A 92 -2.60 -2.06 0.42
C MET A 92 -3.34 -3.09 1.27
N CYS A 93 -3.35 -4.36 0.85
CA CYS A 93 -3.97 -5.43 1.63
C CYS A 93 -3.25 -5.66 2.96
N VAL A 94 -1.92 -5.64 2.96
CA VAL A 94 -1.14 -5.79 4.19
C VAL A 94 -1.51 -4.68 5.18
N LEU A 95 -1.56 -3.44 4.70
CA LEU A 95 -1.90 -2.30 5.55
C LEU A 95 -3.34 -2.40 6.07
N ALA A 96 -4.28 -2.74 5.20
CA ALA A 96 -5.69 -2.83 5.55
C ALA A 96 -5.98 -3.91 6.59
N HIS A 97 -5.28 -5.05 6.50
CA HIS A 97 -5.48 -6.16 7.44
C HIS A 97 -4.65 -6.05 8.72
N ALA A 98 -3.70 -5.11 8.77
CA ALA A 98 -2.81 -4.95 9.93
C ALA A 98 -3.56 -4.58 11.21
N ASP A 99 -4.71 -3.92 11.08
CA ASP A 99 -5.53 -3.44 12.20
C ASP A 99 -6.72 -4.36 12.52
N ASP A 100 -6.65 -5.62 12.10
CA ASP A 100 -7.64 -6.67 12.34
C ASP A 100 -9.02 -6.46 11.68
N GLU A 101 -9.35 -5.28 11.22
CA GLU A 101 -10.63 -5.03 10.55
C GLU A 101 -10.44 -4.29 9.23
N LEU A 102 -10.79 -4.97 8.15
CA LEU A 102 -10.87 -4.35 6.83
C LEU A 102 -12.21 -3.63 6.74
N SER A 103 -12.18 -2.31 6.65
CA SER A 103 -13.41 -1.54 6.51
C SER A 103 -13.96 -1.68 5.09
N ASP A 104 -15.27 -1.40 4.92
CA ASP A 104 -15.88 -1.41 3.61
C ASP A 104 -15.25 -0.35 2.70
N GLU A 105 -14.91 0.80 3.26
CA GLU A 105 -14.26 1.88 2.51
C GLU A 105 -12.89 1.47 1.99
N GLU A 106 -12.10 0.77 2.80
CA GLU A 106 -10.80 0.26 2.39
C GLU A 106 -10.94 -0.79 1.30
N THR A 107 -11.91 -1.69 1.43
CA THR A 107 -12.20 -2.72 0.43
C THR A 107 -12.56 -2.08 -0.91
N VAL A 108 -13.41 -1.07 -0.88
CA VAL A 108 -13.84 -0.36 -2.09
C VAL A 108 -12.66 0.34 -2.75
N LEU A 109 -11.82 1.01 -1.96
CA LEU A 109 -10.66 1.73 -2.50
C LEU A 109 -9.68 0.77 -3.17
N ILE A 110 -9.36 -0.35 -2.50
CA ILE A 110 -8.45 -1.36 -3.06
C ILE A 110 -9.00 -1.90 -4.38
N GLY A 111 -10.30 -2.18 -4.43
CA GLY A 111 -10.95 -2.66 -5.64
C GLY A 111 -10.87 -1.65 -6.78
N LYS A 112 -11.17 -0.39 -6.51
CA LYS A 112 -11.14 0.67 -7.52
C LYS A 112 -9.73 0.92 -8.03
N VAL A 113 -8.74 0.96 -7.14
CA VAL A 113 -7.33 1.13 -7.51
C VAL A 113 -6.86 -0.03 -8.38
N GLY A 114 -7.19 -1.26 -7.97
CA GLY A 114 -6.81 -2.44 -8.74
C GLY A 114 -7.42 -2.44 -10.15
N LEU A 115 -8.71 -2.17 -10.26
CA LEU A 115 -9.38 -2.11 -11.55
C LEU A 115 -8.80 -1.01 -12.44
N ALA A 116 -8.44 0.14 -11.87
CA ALA A 116 -7.83 1.24 -12.62
C ALA A 116 -6.47 0.86 -13.21
N MET A 117 -5.77 -0.08 -12.58
CA MET A 117 -4.49 -0.59 -13.07
C MET A 117 -4.64 -1.85 -13.93
N GLY A 118 -5.87 -2.27 -14.21
CA GLY A 118 -6.12 -3.45 -15.03
C GLY A 118 -6.05 -4.77 -14.26
N VAL A 119 -6.14 -4.74 -12.94
CA VAL A 119 -6.18 -5.95 -12.10
C VAL A 119 -7.64 -6.30 -11.84
N ASP A 120 -8.06 -7.49 -12.22
CA ASP A 120 -9.45 -7.89 -12.02
C ASP A 120 -9.74 -8.26 -10.56
N LEU A 121 -11.02 -8.27 -10.20
CA LEU A 121 -11.45 -8.51 -8.83
C LEU A 121 -11.04 -9.90 -8.32
N GLU A 122 -11.03 -10.90 -9.19
CA GLU A 122 -10.61 -12.25 -8.81
C GLU A 122 -9.14 -12.27 -8.36
N LYS A 123 -8.29 -11.55 -9.08
CA LYS A 123 -6.87 -11.46 -8.73
C LYS A 123 -6.69 -10.66 -7.42
N ILE A 124 -7.44 -9.59 -7.25
CA ILE A 124 -7.39 -8.78 -6.02
C ILE A 124 -7.79 -9.65 -4.84
N GLU A 125 -8.84 -10.45 -4.96
CA GLU A 125 -9.30 -11.36 -3.91
C GLU A 125 -8.23 -12.42 -3.61
N GLN A 126 -7.58 -12.95 -4.64
CA GLN A 126 -6.49 -13.92 -4.47
C GLN A 126 -5.35 -13.34 -3.64
N ILE A 127 -4.96 -12.09 -3.95
CA ILE A 127 -3.89 -11.40 -3.20
C ILE A 127 -4.32 -11.15 -1.76
N SER A 128 -5.56 -10.69 -1.57
CA SER A 128 -6.10 -10.41 -0.24
C SER A 128 -6.10 -11.67 0.63
N ASN A 129 -6.57 -12.78 0.08
CA ASN A 129 -6.60 -14.06 0.82
C ASN A 129 -5.19 -14.55 1.16
N TRP A 130 -4.25 -14.38 0.23
CA TRP A 130 -2.87 -14.75 0.47
C TRP A 130 -2.25 -13.92 1.62
N VAL A 131 -2.55 -12.62 1.65
CA VAL A 131 -2.08 -11.74 2.73
C VAL A 131 -2.69 -12.15 4.07
N ILE A 132 -3.98 -12.44 4.10
CA ILE A 132 -4.67 -12.90 5.32
C ILE A 132 -4.03 -14.18 5.84
N ASP A 133 -3.78 -15.16 4.97
CA ASP A 133 -3.16 -16.42 5.34
C ASP A 133 -1.80 -16.19 6.00
N ARG A 134 -1.02 -15.28 5.46
CA ARG A 134 0.29 -14.95 6.01
C ARG A 134 0.19 -14.30 7.38
N LEU A 135 -0.75 -13.39 7.56
CA LEU A 135 -0.95 -12.73 8.85
C LEU A 135 -1.39 -13.75 9.92
N ILE A 136 -2.26 -14.69 9.55
CA ILE A 136 -2.69 -15.75 10.44
C ILE A 136 -1.50 -16.62 10.82
N TRP A 137 -0.66 -16.97 9.85
CA TRP A 137 0.53 -17.80 10.09
C TRP A 137 1.48 -17.11 11.09
N LEU A 138 1.70 -15.80 10.93
CA LEU A 138 2.54 -15.03 11.84
C LEU A 138 1.95 -14.96 13.26
N GLU A 139 0.63 -14.83 13.39
CA GLU A 139 -0.04 -14.83 14.70
C GLU A 139 0.07 -16.19 15.36
N GLU A 140 -0.07 -17.28 14.59
CA GLU A 140 0.10 -18.63 15.10
C GLU A 140 1.53 -18.85 15.62
N ALA A 141 2.52 -18.28 14.93
CA ALA A 141 3.91 -18.38 15.35
C ALA A 141 4.11 -17.77 16.74
N LYS A 142 3.46 -16.66 17.03
CA LYS A 142 3.55 -16.00 18.33
C LYS A 142 3.07 -16.94 19.44
N ILE A 143 1.98 -17.64 19.18
CA ILE A 143 1.40 -18.58 20.14
C ILE A 143 2.32 -19.80 20.31
N ILE A 144 2.77 -20.38 19.20
CA ILE A 144 3.59 -21.58 19.20
C ILE A 144 4.93 -21.35 19.90
N PHE A 145 5.55 -20.20 19.65
CA PHE A 145 6.87 -19.89 20.21
C PHE A 145 6.79 -19.04 21.48
N GLU A 146 5.58 -18.89 22.02
CA GLU A 146 5.33 -18.19 23.29
C GLU A 146 5.90 -16.78 23.32
N GLU A 147 5.80 -16.09 22.19
CA GLU A 147 6.21 -14.69 22.09
C GLU A 147 5.17 -13.81 22.78
N VAL A 148 5.64 -12.85 23.55
CA VAL A 148 4.77 -11.99 24.35
C VAL A 148 4.53 -10.67 23.63
#